data_05497a2fe2f3302d270513f781e5393c
#
_entry.id   05497a2fe2f3302d270513f781e5393c
#
_cell.length_a   1.000
_cell.length_b   1.000
_cell.length_c   1.000
_cell.angle_alpha   90.00
_cell.angle_beta   90.00
_cell.angle_gamma   90.00
#
_symmetry.space_group_name_H-M   'P 1'
#
loop_
_entity.id
_entity.type
_entity.pdbx_description
1 polymer ?
#
loop_
_entity_poly.entity_id
_entity_poly.type
_entity_poly.pdbx_seq_one_letter_code
_entity_poly.pdbx_strand_id
1 'polypeptide(L)'
;MTRDTTIVEPVADTSDERSVDVASSGSLHLDSASSEHSSGSTLLERLLADQQELTAVEQFSQCYNEQFSPAQSRYYSSLIPATAPGPGQQYAFDVDLDSCSGCKACVTACHSLNGLDETETWRDVGLLVGGTSTNPIMQHVTTACHHCLEPGCMTACPVDAYEKNPITGIVKHLDDQCFGCQYCTLACPYDVPKYHKQKGIVRKCDMCSDRLSAGEAPACVQACPHEAISIRIISREQVIEDSEADRFLPAAPEPHITLPTTTY
;
A
#
# COMPACT_ATOMS: atom_id res chain seq x y z
N MET A 1 -23.90 31.70 12.94
CA MET A 1 -24.35 30.52 12.18
C MET A 1 -24.08 29.30 13.04
N THR A 2 -25.12 28.83 13.69
CA THR A 2 -25.10 27.76 14.68
C THR A 2 -25.04 26.41 13.97
N ARG A 3 -24.07 25.59 14.35
CA ARG A 3 -23.96 24.18 13.89
C ARG A 3 -24.94 23.35 14.71
N ASP A 4 -25.91 22.74 14.00
CA ASP A 4 -26.85 21.80 14.57
C ASP A 4 -26.15 20.42 14.69
N THR A 5 -25.96 19.99 15.94
CA THR A 5 -25.34 18.70 16.25
C THR A 5 -26.48 17.74 16.58
N THR A 6 -26.91 16.96 15.63
CA THR A 6 -27.92 15.90 15.87
C THR A 6 -27.26 14.72 16.56
N ILE A 7 -27.54 14.55 17.83
CA ILE A 7 -27.17 13.38 18.64
C ILE A 7 -28.15 12.25 18.31
N VAL A 8 -27.66 11.12 17.79
CA VAL A 8 -28.44 9.90 17.58
C VAL A 8 -28.32 9.03 18.83
N GLU A 9 -29.46 8.76 19.49
CA GLU A 9 -29.55 7.86 20.63
C GLU A 9 -29.35 6.40 20.24
N PRO A 10 -28.81 5.55 21.15
CA PRO A 10 -28.55 4.14 20.85
C PRO A 10 -29.86 3.32 20.90
N VAL A 11 -30.05 2.53 19.83
CA VAL A 11 -31.16 1.55 19.73
C VAL A 11 -30.85 0.34 20.62
N ALA A 12 -31.83 -0.07 21.43
CA ALA A 12 -31.76 -1.18 22.37
C ALA A 12 -31.55 -2.54 21.68
N ASP A 13 -30.68 -3.31 22.29
CA ASP A 13 -30.33 -4.70 22.03
C ASP A 13 -31.56 -5.63 22.28
N THR A 14 -31.97 -6.34 21.24
CA THR A 14 -32.85 -7.50 21.39
C THR A 14 -32.05 -8.75 21.03
N SER A 15 -31.59 -9.43 22.09
CA SER A 15 -30.99 -10.75 22.04
C SER A 15 -31.95 -11.78 21.41
N ASP A 16 -31.58 -12.33 20.25
CA ASP A 16 -32.17 -13.56 19.72
C ASP A 16 -31.10 -14.66 19.73
N GLU A 17 -31.17 -15.55 20.69
CA GLU A 17 -30.34 -16.72 20.83
C GLU A 17 -30.71 -17.71 19.72
N ARG A 18 -29.93 -17.82 18.67
CA ARG A 18 -29.92 -18.96 17.76
C ARG A 18 -28.71 -19.84 18.03
N SER A 19 -29.01 -20.97 18.65
CA SER A 19 -28.12 -22.12 18.77
C SER A 19 -27.57 -22.51 17.40
N VAL A 20 -26.27 -22.45 17.24
CA VAL A 20 -25.57 -22.98 16.07
C VAL A 20 -25.10 -24.40 16.42
N ASP A 21 -25.71 -25.39 15.79
CA ASP A 21 -25.28 -26.78 15.86
C ASP A 21 -23.84 -26.90 15.31
N VAL A 22 -22.95 -27.35 16.19
CA VAL A 22 -21.58 -27.72 15.84
C VAL A 22 -21.62 -29.08 15.15
N ALA A 23 -21.62 -29.09 13.83
CA ALA A 23 -21.40 -30.30 13.06
C ALA A 23 -19.92 -30.71 13.15
N SER A 24 -19.75 -31.88 13.67
CA SER A 24 -18.52 -32.59 13.97
C SER A 24 -17.68 -32.93 12.72
N SER A 25 -16.37 -32.94 12.96
CA SER A 25 -15.36 -33.83 12.39
C SER A 25 -15.13 -33.83 10.87
N GLY A 26 -14.24 -32.94 10.45
CA GLY A 26 -13.33 -33.21 9.34
C GLY A 26 -12.04 -33.81 9.91
N SER A 27 -11.86 -35.12 9.78
CA SER A 27 -10.63 -35.80 10.16
C SER A 27 -9.52 -35.34 9.20
N LEU A 28 -8.52 -34.64 9.73
CA LEU A 28 -7.24 -34.48 9.07
C LEU A 28 -6.59 -35.85 8.95
N HIS A 29 -6.59 -36.40 7.75
CA HIS A 29 -5.70 -37.50 7.38
C HIS A 29 -4.26 -36.99 7.51
N LEU A 30 -3.62 -37.32 8.60
CA LEU A 30 -2.18 -37.36 8.69
C LEU A 30 -1.72 -38.54 7.85
N ASP A 31 -1.25 -38.27 6.64
CA ASP A 31 -0.46 -39.23 5.90
C ASP A 31 0.76 -39.56 6.75
N SER A 32 0.71 -40.74 7.31
CA SER A 32 1.85 -41.38 7.99
C SER A 32 2.94 -41.57 6.94
N ALA A 33 3.89 -40.65 6.87
CA ALA A 33 5.17 -40.93 6.25
C ALA A 33 5.76 -42.14 7.00
N SER A 34 5.80 -43.24 6.33
CA SER A 34 6.45 -44.49 6.78
C SER A 34 7.91 -44.17 7.03
N SER A 35 8.25 -43.94 8.30
CA SER A 35 9.63 -43.95 8.76
C SER A 35 10.14 -45.37 8.60
N GLU A 36 10.94 -45.63 7.57
CA GLU A 36 11.78 -46.81 7.51
C GLU A 36 12.75 -46.71 8.70
N HIS A 37 12.45 -47.55 9.72
CA HIS A 37 13.31 -47.72 10.85
C HIS A 37 14.60 -48.38 10.41
N SER A 38 15.63 -47.59 10.14
CA SER A 38 17.00 -48.05 10.11
C SER A 38 17.35 -48.52 11.55
N SER A 39 17.35 -49.82 11.72
CA SER A 39 17.74 -50.47 13.00
C SER A 39 19.23 -50.25 13.23
N GLY A 40 19.62 -49.38 14.18
CA GLY A 40 20.97 -49.32 14.66
C GLY A 40 21.50 -48.01 15.23
N SER A 41 20.84 -46.86 15.04
CA SER A 41 21.34 -45.60 15.61
C SER A 41 21.01 -45.48 17.10
N THR A 42 21.98 -45.10 17.91
CA THR A 42 21.79 -44.79 19.34
C THR A 42 20.98 -43.51 19.49
N LEU A 43 20.30 -43.34 20.64
CA LEU A 43 19.56 -42.10 20.94
C LEU A 43 20.49 -40.87 20.81
N LEU A 44 21.73 -40.97 21.17
CA LEU A 44 22.73 -39.90 21.07
C LEU A 44 22.97 -39.52 19.60
N GLU A 45 23.12 -40.53 18.72
CA GLU A 45 23.33 -40.29 17.27
C GLU A 45 22.13 -39.60 16.64
N ARG A 46 20.89 -39.96 17.05
CA ARG A 46 19.67 -39.28 16.60
C ARG A 46 19.62 -37.82 17.05
N LEU A 47 19.91 -37.56 18.33
CA LEU A 47 19.93 -36.18 18.85
C LEU A 47 21.02 -35.34 18.20
N LEU A 48 22.18 -35.93 17.88
CA LEU A 48 23.25 -35.24 17.16
C LEU A 48 22.86 -34.99 15.69
N ALA A 49 22.14 -35.91 15.05
CA ALA A 49 21.62 -35.69 13.71
C ALA A 49 20.57 -34.58 13.69
N ASP A 50 19.62 -34.59 14.64
CA ASP A 50 18.59 -33.53 14.79
C ASP A 50 19.25 -32.16 15.05
N GLN A 51 20.38 -32.11 15.79
CA GLN A 51 21.11 -30.85 15.98
C GLN A 51 21.89 -30.37 14.74
N GLN A 52 22.17 -31.28 13.81
CA GLN A 52 22.81 -30.90 12.52
C GLN A 52 21.80 -30.43 11.49
N GLU A 53 20.52 -30.74 11.66
CA GLU A 53 19.47 -30.17 10.82
C GLU A 53 19.27 -28.69 11.17
N LEU A 54 19.27 -27.85 10.15
CA LEU A 54 18.99 -26.44 10.33
C LEU A 54 17.57 -26.26 10.85
N THR A 55 17.41 -25.43 11.87
CA THR A 55 16.09 -24.99 12.32
C THR A 55 15.37 -24.25 11.19
N ALA A 56 14.05 -24.15 11.26
CA ALA A 56 13.26 -23.40 10.27
C ALA A 56 13.76 -21.94 10.10
N VAL A 57 14.26 -21.32 11.19
CA VAL A 57 14.83 -19.97 11.16
C VAL A 57 16.17 -19.94 10.43
N GLU A 58 17.04 -20.94 10.67
CA GLU A 58 18.33 -21.04 10.00
C GLU A 58 18.17 -21.37 8.51
N GLN A 59 17.24 -22.26 8.16
CA GLN A 59 16.90 -22.55 6.77
C GLN A 59 16.39 -21.29 6.05
N PHE A 60 15.52 -20.50 6.70
CA PHE A 60 15.05 -19.23 6.16
C PHE A 60 16.20 -18.25 5.97
N SER A 61 17.09 -18.13 6.98
CA SER A 61 18.28 -17.25 6.92
C SER A 61 19.22 -17.65 5.79
N GLN A 62 19.46 -18.96 5.62
CA GLN A 62 20.32 -19.47 4.56
C GLN A 62 19.69 -19.18 3.19
N CYS A 63 18.41 -19.48 2.98
CA CYS A 63 17.71 -19.16 1.76
C CYS A 63 17.73 -17.66 1.45
N TYR A 64 17.58 -16.82 2.47
CA TYR A 64 17.63 -15.37 2.32
C TYR A 64 19.02 -14.89 1.88
N ASN A 65 20.08 -15.44 2.45
CA ASN A 65 21.45 -15.04 2.12
C ASN A 65 21.93 -15.58 0.76
N GLU A 66 21.38 -16.70 0.30
CA GLU A 66 21.74 -17.34 -0.98
C GLU A 66 20.95 -16.79 -2.18
N GLN A 67 19.81 -16.12 -1.93
CA GLN A 67 18.97 -15.55 -2.97
C GLN A 67 19.33 -14.10 -3.24
N PHE A 68 19.43 -13.73 -4.53
CA PHE A 68 19.63 -12.34 -4.98
C PHE A 68 18.44 -11.42 -4.71
N SER A 69 17.28 -11.97 -4.40
CA SER A 69 16.05 -11.23 -4.06
C SER A 69 15.58 -11.58 -2.66
N PRO A 70 14.96 -10.61 -1.93
CA PRO A 70 14.39 -10.86 -0.62
C PRO A 70 13.41 -12.04 -0.64
N ALA A 71 13.41 -12.87 0.39
CA ALA A 71 12.51 -14.03 0.49
C ALA A 71 11.02 -13.65 0.37
N GLN A 72 10.68 -12.41 0.77
CA GLN A 72 9.33 -11.86 0.65
C GLN A 72 8.94 -11.53 -0.80
N SER A 73 9.89 -11.41 -1.74
CA SER A 73 9.61 -11.02 -3.14
C SER A 73 8.59 -11.94 -3.81
N ARG A 74 8.55 -13.21 -3.43
CA ARG A 74 7.58 -14.19 -3.93
C ARG A 74 6.11 -13.80 -3.67
N TYR A 75 5.84 -12.95 -2.66
CA TYR A 75 4.48 -12.54 -2.30
C TYR A 75 4.01 -11.30 -3.04
N TYR A 76 4.95 -10.51 -3.62
CA TYR A 76 4.60 -9.26 -4.26
C TYR A 76 5.23 -9.08 -5.66
N SER A 77 5.98 -10.06 -6.15
CA SER A 77 6.63 -9.95 -7.47
C SER A 77 5.62 -9.77 -8.61
N SER A 78 4.39 -10.28 -8.45
CA SER A 78 3.28 -10.09 -9.39
C SER A 78 2.63 -8.70 -9.30
N LEU A 79 2.87 -7.98 -8.21
CA LEU A 79 2.23 -6.68 -7.92
C LEU A 79 3.10 -5.48 -8.36
N ILE A 80 4.27 -5.74 -8.93
CA ILE A 80 5.17 -4.72 -9.48
C ILE A 80 5.58 -5.09 -10.89
N PRO A 81 5.80 -4.10 -11.78
CA PRO A 81 6.26 -4.38 -13.13
C PRO A 81 7.66 -5.02 -13.15
N ALA A 82 7.86 -6.00 -14.01
CA ALA A 82 9.16 -6.65 -14.21
C ALA A 82 10.17 -5.76 -14.95
N THR A 83 9.71 -4.72 -15.65
CA THR A 83 10.52 -3.81 -16.46
C THR A 83 10.27 -2.37 -16.10
N ALA A 84 11.25 -1.50 -16.35
CA ALA A 84 11.06 -0.06 -16.22
C ALA A 84 10.09 0.46 -17.30
N PRO A 85 9.41 1.61 -17.06
CA PRO A 85 8.58 2.27 -18.08
C PRO A 85 9.38 2.65 -19.31
N GLY A 86 8.75 2.54 -20.48
CA GLY A 86 9.29 3.02 -21.76
C GLY A 86 9.04 4.53 -21.97
N PRO A 87 9.52 5.08 -23.09
CA PRO A 87 9.25 6.47 -23.45
C PRO A 87 7.75 6.78 -23.48
N GLY A 88 7.33 7.88 -22.84
CA GLY A 88 5.92 8.27 -22.74
C GLY A 88 5.10 7.46 -21.71
N GLN A 89 5.73 6.59 -20.95
CA GLN A 89 5.10 5.82 -19.89
C GLN A 89 5.65 6.22 -18.52
N GLN A 90 4.92 5.86 -17.46
CA GLN A 90 5.38 6.01 -16.08
C GLN A 90 4.78 4.96 -15.15
N TYR A 91 5.35 4.85 -13.95
CA TYR A 91 4.76 4.07 -12.88
C TYR A 91 3.50 4.76 -12.33
N ALA A 92 2.51 3.94 -12.00
CA ALA A 92 1.28 4.36 -11.36
C ALA A 92 0.87 3.36 -10.27
N PHE A 93 0.19 3.83 -9.25
CA PHE A 93 -0.56 2.94 -8.37
C PHE A 93 -1.81 2.45 -9.10
N ASP A 94 -2.09 1.17 -8.94
CA ASP A 94 -3.34 0.53 -9.33
C ASP A 94 -3.99 -0.04 -8.08
N VAL A 95 -5.22 0.34 -7.82
CA VAL A 95 -5.93 0.03 -6.58
C VAL A 95 -7.22 -0.68 -6.90
N ASP A 96 -7.28 -1.96 -6.56
CA ASP A 96 -8.53 -2.73 -6.59
C ASP A 96 -9.36 -2.40 -5.34
N LEU A 97 -10.39 -1.59 -5.53
CA LEU A 97 -11.26 -1.16 -4.44
C LEU A 97 -12.10 -2.30 -3.89
N ASP A 98 -12.46 -3.29 -4.72
CA ASP A 98 -13.27 -4.42 -4.31
C ASP A 98 -12.51 -5.35 -3.36
N SER A 99 -11.20 -5.45 -3.54
CA SER A 99 -10.30 -6.19 -2.66
C SER A 99 -9.91 -5.43 -1.38
N CYS A 100 -10.15 -4.10 -1.33
CA CYS A 100 -9.73 -3.28 -0.19
C CYS A 100 -10.69 -3.43 1.02
N SER A 101 -10.22 -4.07 2.09
CA SER A 101 -10.98 -4.23 3.34
C SER A 101 -10.90 -3.07 4.33
N GLY A 102 -10.15 -2.00 4.01
CA GLY A 102 -9.96 -0.86 4.92
C GLY A 102 -9.08 -1.14 6.15
N CYS A 103 -8.31 -2.22 6.17
CA CYS A 103 -7.54 -2.69 7.34
C CYS A 103 -6.39 -1.78 7.78
N LYS A 104 -6.01 -0.78 6.97
CA LYS A 104 -4.91 0.19 7.21
C LYS A 104 -3.51 -0.41 7.35
N ALA A 105 -3.28 -1.67 7.00
CA ALA A 105 -1.93 -2.26 6.99
C ALA A 105 -0.96 -1.47 6.09
N CYS A 106 -1.42 -1.00 4.94
CA CYS A 106 -0.66 -0.14 4.03
C CYS A 106 -0.27 1.21 4.65
N VAL A 107 -1.14 1.79 5.50
CA VAL A 107 -0.86 3.04 6.23
C VAL A 107 0.24 2.82 7.26
N THR A 108 0.10 1.77 8.08
CA THR A 108 1.07 1.43 9.13
C THR A 108 2.44 1.11 8.54
N ALA A 109 2.50 0.32 7.46
CA ALA A 109 3.75 -0.02 6.79
C ALA A 109 4.43 1.21 6.18
N CYS A 110 3.66 2.11 5.55
CA CYS A 110 4.17 3.37 5.01
C CYS A 110 4.74 4.24 6.13
N HIS A 111 4.03 4.38 7.24
CA HIS A 111 4.45 5.17 8.39
C HIS A 111 5.75 4.64 9.00
N SER A 112 5.83 3.33 9.26
CA SER A 112 6.98 2.70 9.88
C SER A 112 8.23 2.74 9.01
N LEU A 113 8.09 2.44 7.70
CA LEU A 113 9.24 2.41 6.78
C LEU A 113 9.82 3.80 6.54
N ASN A 114 8.98 4.82 6.40
CA ASN A 114 9.40 6.17 6.05
C ASN A 114 9.69 7.05 7.26
N GLY A 115 9.60 6.51 8.49
CA GLY A 115 9.83 7.24 9.73
C GLY A 115 8.97 8.51 9.80
N LEU A 116 7.66 8.36 9.58
CA LEU A 116 6.73 9.47 9.60
C LEU A 116 6.45 9.91 11.03
N ASP A 117 6.17 11.20 11.22
CA ASP A 117 5.71 11.76 12.48
C ASP A 117 4.26 11.35 12.75
N GLU A 118 3.79 11.43 14.00
CA GLU A 118 2.42 11.12 14.41
C GLU A 118 1.36 11.90 13.60
N THR A 119 1.71 13.10 13.14
CA THR A 119 0.81 13.98 12.35
C THR A 119 1.00 13.84 10.84
N GLU A 120 1.93 12.99 10.38
CA GLU A 120 2.30 12.86 8.99
C GLU A 120 1.71 11.59 8.37
N THR A 121 0.87 11.73 7.37
CA THR A 121 0.22 10.62 6.67
C THR A 121 0.48 10.73 5.18
N TRP A 122 1.24 9.78 4.60
CA TRP A 122 1.53 9.72 3.17
C TRP A 122 0.60 8.80 2.39
N ARG A 123 0.05 7.80 3.07
CA ARG A 123 -1.02 6.93 2.56
C ARG A 123 -2.14 6.92 3.57
N ASP A 124 -3.36 7.08 3.10
CA ASP A 124 -4.55 7.08 3.94
C ASP A 124 -5.58 6.07 3.44
N VAL A 125 -6.52 5.73 4.30
CA VAL A 125 -7.67 4.89 3.98
C VAL A 125 -8.92 5.58 4.47
N GLY A 126 -9.72 6.01 3.51
CA GLY A 126 -11.02 6.63 3.73
C GLY A 126 -12.18 5.67 3.48
N LEU A 127 -13.38 6.19 3.68
CA LEU A 127 -14.63 5.50 3.42
C LEU A 127 -15.53 6.40 2.58
N LEU A 128 -15.90 5.95 1.38
CA LEU A 128 -16.97 6.54 0.58
C LEU A 128 -18.29 5.92 1.00
N VAL A 129 -19.26 6.76 1.29
CA VAL A 129 -20.60 6.35 1.67
C VAL A 129 -21.59 6.96 0.69
N GLY A 130 -22.48 6.13 0.13
CA GLY A 130 -23.44 6.55 -0.88
C GLY A 130 -24.65 5.62 -0.94
N GLY A 131 -25.37 5.68 -2.05
CA GLY A 131 -26.56 4.86 -2.28
C GLY A 131 -27.84 5.45 -1.66
N THR A 132 -28.79 4.59 -1.33
CA THR A 132 -30.07 4.96 -0.73
C THR A 132 -30.24 4.26 0.61
N SER A 133 -31.22 4.67 1.42
CA SER A 133 -31.55 4.02 2.69
C SER A 133 -31.91 2.54 2.54
N THR A 134 -32.42 2.15 1.35
CA THR A 134 -32.78 0.75 1.02
C THR A 134 -31.64 -0.03 0.36
N ASN A 135 -30.64 0.66 -0.18
CA ASN A 135 -29.46 0.07 -0.78
C ASN A 135 -28.22 0.95 -0.51
N PRO A 136 -27.71 0.94 0.73
CA PRO A 136 -26.52 1.72 1.08
C PRO A 136 -25.28 1.12 0.41
N ILE A 137 -24.39 1.99 -0.04
CA ILE A 137 -23.09 1.63 -0.61
C ILE A 137 -22.01 2.17 0.31
N MET A 138 -21.07 1.32 0.68
CA MET A 138 -19.87 1.70 1.43
C MET A 138 -18.65 1.11 0.72
N GLN A 139 -17.67 1.96 0.42
CA GLN A 139 -16.45 1.57 -0.28
C GLN A 139 -15.23 2.10 0.47
N HIS A 140 -14.34 1.23 0.89
CA HIS A 140 -13.03 1.64 1.39
C HIS A 140 -12.14 2.09 0.23
N VAL A 141 -11.47 3.22 0.42
CA VAL A 141 -10.56 3.78 -0.59
C VAL A 141 -9.22 4.06 0.05
N THR A 142 -8.15 3.46 -0.49
CA THR A 142 -6.79 3.77 -0.08
C THR A 142 -6.16 4.74 -1.08
N THR A 143 -5.66 5.87 -0.58
CA THR A 143 -5.07 6.93 -1.38
C THR A 143 -3.65 7.25 -0.95
N ALA A 144 -2.84 7.76 -1.88
CA ALA A 144 -1.50 8.29 -1.63
C ALA A 144 -1.17 9.35 -2.70
N CYS A 145 0.10 9.68 -2.90
CA CYS A 145 0.50 10.51 -4.03
C CYS A 145 0.13 9.85 -5.36
N HIS A 146 -0.51 10.59 -6.25
CA HIS A 146 -0.88 10.10 -7.58
C HIS A 146 0.23 10.27 -8.62
N HIS A 147 1.37 10.83 -8.26
CA HIS A 147 2.51 11.09 -9.16
C HIS A 147 2.07 11.67 -10.52
N CYS A 148 1.20 12.68 -10.46
CA CYS A 148 0.50 13.30 -11.57
C CYS A 148 1.40 13.58 -12.80
N LEU A 149 0.84 13.56 -14.00
CA LEU A 149 1.56 14.01 -15.20
C LEU A 149 1.97 15.48 -15.07
N GLU A 150 1.08 16.31 -14.55
CA GLU A 150 1.26 17.75 -14.33
C GLU A 150 1.13 18.06 -12.81
N PRO A 151 2.19 17.80 -12.01
CA PRO A 151 2.08 17.88 -10.57
C PRO A 151 2.00 19.32 -10.08
N GLY A 152 0.81 19.75 -9.62
CA GLY A 152 0.59 21.11 -9.09
C GLY A 152 1.50 21.44 -7.91
N CYS A 153 1.87 20.45 -7.08
CA CYS A 153 2.80 20.63 -5.98
C CYS A 153 4.22 21.05 -6.45
N MET A 154 4.68 20.52 -7.58
CA MET A 154 5.97 20.88 -8.18
C MET A 154 5.90 22.29 -8.81
N THR A 155 4.85 22.57 -9.57
CA THR A 155 4.65 23.86 -10.25
C THR A 155 4.56 25.02 -9.24
N ALA A 156 3.98 24.79 -8.06
CA ALA A 156 3.81 25.81 -7.04
C ALA A 156 5.03 26.01 -6.13
N CYS A 157 6.10 25.20 -6.30
CA CYS A 157 7.27 25.30 -5.44
C CYS A 157 8.19 26.46 -5.88
N PRO A 158 8.42 27.48 -5.02
CA PRO A 158 9.23 28.64 -5.41
C PRO A 158 10.74 28.39 -5.42
N VAL A 159 11.18 27.22 -4.93
CA VAL A 159 12.61 26.87 -4.81
C VAL A 159 12.93 25.53 -5.49
N ASP A 160 12.05 25.07 -6.36
CA ASP A 160 12.21 23.81 -7.11
C ASP A 160 12.56 22.59 -6.22
N ALA A 161 12.00 22.53 -5.01
CA ALA A 161 12.22 21.42 -4.07
C ALA A 161 11.47 20.13 -4.48
N TYR A 162 11.18 19.96 -5.77
CA TYR A 162 10.58 18.77 -6.34
C TYR A 162 11.29 18.37 -7.62
N GLU A 163 11.44 17.07 -7.79
CA GLU A 163 11.96 16.47 -9.02
C GLU A 163 10.98 15.43 -9.54
N LYS A 164 10.72 15.45 -10.84
CA LYS A 164 10.00 14.37 -11.52
C LYS A 164 10.98 13.57 -12.36
N ASN A 165 11.12 12.29 -12.02
CA ASN A 165 12.00 11.40 -12.76
C ASN A 165 11.46 11.20 -14.20
N PRO A 166 12.26 11.46 -15.26
CA PRO A 166 11.77 11.43 -16.63
C PRO A 166 11.47 10.01 -17.15
N ILE A 167 12.03 8.97 -16.51
CA ILE A 167 11.81 7.57 -16.88
C ILE A 167 10.64 6.98 -16.11
N THR A 168 10.67 7.12 -14.78
CA THR A 168 9.68 6.47 -13.90
C THR A 168 8.43 7.31 -13.66
N GLY A 169 8.48 8.62 -13.97
CA GLY A 169 7.40 9.57 -13.67
C GLY A 169 7.20 9.86 -12.18
N ILE A 170 8.01 9.27 -11.31
CA ILE A 170 7.90 9.47 -9.86
C ILE A 170 8.28 10.91 -9.53
N VAL A 171 7.40 11.58 -8.79
CA VAL A 171 7.64 12.93 -8.27
C VAL A 171 8.22 12.78 -6.87
N LYS A 172 9.48 13.16 -6.69
CA LYS A 172 10.19 13.20 -5.40
C LYS A 172 10.18 14.60 -4.82
N HIS A 173 10.20 14.70 -3.49
CA HIS A 173 10.49 15.96 -2.78
C HIS A 173 11.96 15.97 -2.34
N LEU A 174 12.61 17.10 -2.49
CA LEU A 174 14.01 17.33 -2.14
C LEU A 174 14.06 18.07 -0.81
N ASP A 175 14.25 17.32 0.27
CA ASP A 175 14.14 17.81 1.65
C ASP A 175 15.16 18.93 1.97
N ASP A 176 16.35 18.87 1.37
CA ASP A 176 17.45 19.80 1.52
C ASP A 176 17.23 21.17 0.85
N GLN A 177 16.34 21.25 -0.13
CA GLN A 177 15.98 22.48 -0.82
C GLN A 177 14.74 23.16 -0.22
N CYS A 178 13.98 22.43 0.60
CA CYS A 178 12.72 22.91 1.14
C CYS A 178 12.90 23.80 2.35
N PHE A 179 12.30 24.99 2.33
CA PHE A 179 12.22 25.89 3.50
C PHE A 179 10.84 25.94 4.17
N GLY A 180 9.92 25.05 3.79
CA GLY A 180 8.65 24.86 4.48
C GLY A 180 7.57 25.91 4.21
N CYS A 181 7.57 26.58 3.06
CA CYS A 181 6.54 27.60 2.72
C CYS A 181 5.11 27.05 2.57
N GLN A 182 4.95 25.75 2.41
CA GLN A 182 3.66 25.04 2.31
C GLN A 182 2.80 25.39 1.08
N TYR A 183 3.30 26.10 0.06
CA TYR A 183 2.51 26.36 -1.16
C TYR A 183 2.10 25.05 -1.86
N CYS A 184 2.93 24.03 -1.84
CA CYS A 184 2.64 22.74 -2.40
C CYS A 184 1.47 22.02 -1.70
N THR A 185 1.22 22.27 -0.41
CA THR A 185 0.05 21.71 0.30
C THR A 185 -1.25 22.32 -0.19
N LEU A 186 -1.23 23.61 -0.58
CA LEU A 186 -2.39 24.29 -1.13
C LEU A 186 -2.61 23.97 -2.62
N ALA A 187 -1.53 23.72 -3.35
CA ALA A 187 -1.58 23.45 -4.78
C ALA A 187 -1.91 21.99 -5.13
N CYS A 188 -1.78 21.06 -4.17
CA CYS A 188 -2.17 19.67 -4.39
C CYS A 188 -3.66 19.50 -4.08
N PRO A 189 -4.50 19.18 -5.08
CA PRO A 189 -5.94 19.03 -4.84
C PRO A 189 -6.27 17.80 -4.00
N TYR A 190 -5.32 16.85 -3.85
CA TYR A 190 -5.48 15.60 -3.12
C TYR A 190 -4.91 15.63 -1.69
N ASP A 191 -4.48 16.81 -1.21
CA ASP A 191 -3.92 17.01 0.14
C ASP A 191 -2.77 16.03 0.49
N VAL A 192 -1.89 15.73 -0.48
CA VAL A 192 -0.80 14.75 -0.30
C VAL A 192 0.42 15.32 0.41
N PRO A 193 0.97 16.50 0.05
CA PRO A 193 2.13 17.03 0.76
C PRO A 193 1.78 17.40 2.20
N LYS A 194 2.57 16.92 3.17
CA LYS A 194 2.36 17.18 4.61
C LYS A 194 3.51 17.96 5.21
N TYR A 195 3.18 18.94 6.06
CA TYR A 195 4.18 19.74 6.75
C TYR A 195 4.70 19.02 7.99
N HIS A 196 5.99 18.73 8.03
CA HIS A 196 6.67 18.15 9.17
C HIS A 196 7.15 19.24 10.12
N LYS A 197 6.45 19.43 11.24
CA LYS A 197 6.67 20.55 12.16
C LYS A 197 8.07 20.60 12.77
N GLN A 198 8.63 19.45 13.14
CA GLN A 198 9.95 19.39 13.78
C GLN A 198 11.08 19.69 12.80
N LYS A 199 10.96 19.24 11.55
CA LYS A 199 11.96 19.50 10.50
C LYS A 199 11.77 20.86 9.82
N GLY A 200 10.59 21.47 9.91
CA GLY A 200 10.27 22.73 9.25
C GLY A 200 10.15 22.64 7.72
N ILE A 201 9.92 21.45 7.18
CA ILE A 201 9.83 21.17 5.74
C ILE A 201 8.53 20.45 5.39
N VAL A 202 8.19 20.42 4.11
CA VAL A 202 7.11 19.57 3.62
C VAL A 202 7.70 18.22 3.18
N ARG A 203 6.93 17.15 3.34
CA ARG A 203 7.28 15.81 2.87
C ARG A 203 6.08 15.15 2.19
N LYS A 204 6.29 14.17 1.34
CA LYS A 204 5.23 13.39 0.69
C LYS A 204 5.72 12.03 0.23
N CYS A 205 4.78 11.16 -0.10
CA CYS A 205 5.04 9.86 -0.72
C CYS A 205 5.87 10.01 -2.01
N ASP A 206 6.92 9.21 -2.11
CA ASP A 206 7.83 9.08 -3.25
C ASP A 206 7.72 7.72 -3.96
N MET A 207 6.61 6.98 -3.74
CA MET A 207 6.36 5.63 -4.23
C MET A 207 7.42 4.60 -3.74
N CYS A 208 8.12 4.91 -2.65
CA CYS A 208 9.29 4.14 -2.18
C CYS A 208 10.29 3.87 -3.33
N SER A 209 10.67 4.93 -4.05
CA SER A 209 11.46 4.87 -5.30
C SER A 209 12.76 4.09 -5.16
N ASP A 210 13.39 4.15 -3.99
CA ASP A 210 14.64 3.42 -3.73
C ASP A 210 14.41 1.91 -3.66
N ARG A 211 13.27 1.47 -3.11
CA ARG A 211 12.85 0.06 -3.12
C ARG A 211 12.50 -0.41 -4.53
N LEU A 212 11.71 0.37 -5.27
CA LEU A 212 11.37 0.04 -6.66
C LEU A 212 12.62 -0.09 -7.54
N SER A 213 13.62 0.78 -7.35
CA SER A 213 14.88 0.69 -8.09
C SER A 213 15.69 -0.56 -7.74
N ALA A 214 15.51 -1.11 -6.55
CA ALA A 214 16.09 -2.37 -6.09
C ALA A 214 15.26 -3.61 -6.47
N GLY A 215 14.13 -3.44 -7.20
CA GLY A 215 13.21 -4.53 -7.53
C GLY A 215 12.32 -4.97 -6.38
N GLU A 216 12.19 -4.13 -5.34
CA GLU A 216 11.32 -4.38 -4.20
C GLU A 216 10.02 -3.58 -4.30
N ALA A 217 8.92 -4.15 -3.84
CA ALA A 217 7.66 -3.44 -3.79
C ALA A 217 7.67 -2.28 -2.76
N PRO A 218 6.92 -1.19 -3.02
CA PRO A 218 6.62 -0.19 -2.01
C PRO A 218 6.04 -0.83 -0.75
N ALA A 219 6.32 -0.24 0.43
CA ALA A 219 5.87 -0.78 1.72
C ALA A 219 4.36 -1.04 1.78
N CYS A 220 3.57 -0.14 1.20
CA CYS A 220 2.11 -0.26 1.16
C CYS A 220 1.61 -1.41 0.27
N VAL A 221 2.31 -1.71 -0.83
CA VAL A 221 2.03 -2.85 -1.70
C VAL A 221 2.35 -4.15 -0.99
N GLN A 222 3.57 -4.24 -0.45
CA GLN A 222 4.04 -5.44 0.26
C GLN A 222 3.19 -5.79 1.49
N ALA A 223 2.69 -4.78 2.20
CA ALA A 223 1.94 -4.98 3.44
C ALA A 223 0.44 -5.22 3.23
N CYS A 224 -0.07 -5.12 2.01
CA CYS A 224 -1.50 -5.31 1.75
C CYS A 224 -1.87 -6.80 1.80
N PRO A 225 -2.64 -7.28 2.80
CA PRO A 225 -2.96 -8.69 2.92
C PRO A 225 -3.95 -9.19 1.84
N HIS A 226 -4.59 -8.26 1.14
CA HIS A 226 -5.56 -8.54 0.09
C HIS A 226 -5.04 -8.23 -1.32
N GLU A 227 -3.75 -7.86 -1.44
CA GLU A 227 -3.11 -7.50 -2.72
C GLU A 227 -3.88 -6.40 -3.50
N ALA A 228 -4.65 -5.59 -2.76
CA ALA A 228 -5.49 -4.53 -3.34
C ALA A 228 -4.69 -3.35 -3.93
N ILE A 229 -3.38 -3.30 -3.72
CA ILE A 229 -2.50 -2.23 -4.21
C ILE A 229 -1.39 -2.86 -5.03
N SER A 230 -1.25 -2.42 -6.27
CA SER A 230 -0.16 -2.81 -7.15
C SER A 230 0.50 -1.57 -7.80
N ILE A 231 1.63 -1.79 -8.44
CA ILE A 231 2.27 -0.81 -9.32
C ILE A 231 2.11 -1.31 -10.74
N ARG A 232 1.67 -0.44 -11.63
CA ARG A 232 1.60 -0.71 -13.06
C ARG A 232 2.34 0.35 -13.87
N ILE A 233 2.53 0.07 -15.14
CA ILE A 233 3.00 1.05 -16.13
C ILE A 233 1.80 1.59 -16.87
N ILE A 234 1.69 2.91 -16.92
CA ILE A 234 0.61 3.61 -17.65
C ILE A 234 1.21 4.54 -18.69
N SER A 235 0.58 4.67 -19.85
CA SER A 235 1.00 5.65 -20.86
C SER A 235 0.41 7.04 -20.57
N ARG A 236 1.08 8.08 -21.08
CA ARG A 236 0.59 9.45 -20.96
C ARG A 236 -0.75 9.64 -21.67
N GLU A 237 -0.92 9.00 -22.82
CA GLU A 237 -2.16 9.03 -23.61
C GLU A 237 -3.34 8.46 -22.82
N GLN A 238 -3.10 7.31 -22.14
CA GLN A 238 -4.15 6.69 -21.31
C GLN A 238 -4.56 7.59 -20.16
N VAL A 239 -3.62 8.25 -19.47
CA VAL A 239 -3.95 9.18 -18.37
C VAL A 239 -4.79 10.37 -18.86
N ILE A 240 -4.47 10.90 -20.03
CA ILE A 240 -5.23 12.00 -20.63
C ILE A 240 -6.64 11.52 -20.98
N GLU A 241 -6.78 10.37 -21.63
CA GLU A 241 -8.08 9.78 -22.00
C GLU A 241 -8.94 9.51 -20.74
N ASP A 242 -8.34 8.93 -19.69
CA ASP A 242 -9.04 8.65 -18.43
C ASP A 242 -9.49 9.94 -17.74
N SER A 243 -8.67 11.00 -17.81
CA SER A 243 -9.00 12.32 -17.28
C SER A 243 -10.14 12.99 -18.05
N GLU A 244 -10.13 12.92 -19.38
CA GLU A 244 -11.19 13.48 -20.23
C GLU A 244 -12.52 12.72 -20.04
N ALA A 245 -12.45 11.42 -19.77
CA ALA A 245 -13.60 10.58 -19.50
C ALA A 245 -14.09 10.62 -18.04
N ASP A 246 -13.45 11.45 -17.18
CA ASP A 246 -13.71 11.57 -15.74
C ASP A 246 -13.69 10.21 -15.02
N ARG A 247 -12.76 9.33 -15.44
CA ARG A 247 -12.55 8.01 -14.86
C ARG A 247 -11.65 8.11 -13.62
N PHE A 248 -12.20 8.68 -12.56
CA PHE A 248 -11.52 8.81 -11.29
C PHE A 248 -12.52 8.54 -10.15
N LEU A 249 -12.08 8.73 -8.90
CA LEU A 249 -12.92 8.49 -7.73
C LEU A 249 -14.11 9.47 -7.68
N PRO A 250 -15.32 9.00 -7.41
CA PRO A 250 -16.46 9.89 -7.14
C PRO A 250 -16.13 10.87 -6.01
N ALA A 251 -16.53 12.11 -6.17
CA ALA A 251 -16.30 13.22 -5.24
C ALA A 251 -14.81 13.57 -5.02
N ALA A 252 -13.88 13.01 -5.79
CA ALA A 252 -12.51 13.47 -5.86
C ALA A 252 -12.41 14.80 -6.66
N PRO A 253 -11.29 15.54 -6.50
CA PRO A 253 -11.01 16.67 -7.37
C PRO A 253 -10.97 16.26 -8.84
N GLU A 254 -11.37 17.19 -9.72
CA GLU A 254 -11.42 16.95 -11.16
C GLU A 254 -10.04 16.53 -11.72
N PRO A 255 -9.94 15.38 -12.40
CA PRO A 255 -8.63 14.82 -12.79
C PRO A 255 -7.87 15.67 -13.81
N HIS A 256 -8.55 16.51 -14.60
CA HIS A 256 -7.90 17.38 -15.59
C HIS A 256 -7.00 18.47 -14.96
N ILE A 257 -7.12 18.75 -13.65
CA ILE A 257 -6.31 19.77 -12.96
C ILE A 257 -4.84 19.39 -12.90
N THR A 258 -4.52 18.12 -12.65
CA THR A 258 -3.14 17.65 -12.47
C THR A 258 -2.82 16.35 -13.20
N LEU A 259 -3.79 15.74 -13.87
CA LEU A 259 -3.66 14.46 -14.56
C LEU A 259 -3.09 13.37 -13.62
N PRO A 260 -3.85 12.93 -12.60
CA PRO A 260 -3.43 11.88 -11.67
C PRO A 260 -3.27 10.55 -12.40
N THR A 261 -2.27 9.75 -12.00
CA THR A 261 -1.97 8.48 -12.68
C THR A 261 -2.45 7.24 -11.94
N THR A 262 -2.87 7.39 -10.68
CA THR A 262 -3.48 6.28 -9.93
C THR A 262 -4.79 5.87 -10.56
N THR A 263 -5.02 4.56 -10.65
CA THR A 263 -6.31 3.97 -11.08
C THR A 263 -6.99 3.26 -9.92
N TYR A 264 -8.34 3.22 -10.03
CA TYR A 264 -9.22 2.67 -9.01
C TYR A 264 -10.28 1.76 -9.62
#